data_f7efae0be76ceace9ecd2bf5fdfbdd57
#
_entry.id   f7efae0be76ceace9ecd2bf5fdfbdd57
#
_cell.length_a   1.000
_cell.length_b   1.000
_cell.length_c   1.000
_cell.angle_alpha   90.00
_cell.angle_beta   90.00
_cell.angle_gamma   90.00
#
_symmetry.space_group_name_H-M   'P 1'
#
loop_
_entity.id
_entity.type
_entity.pdbx_description
1 polymer ?
#
loop_
_entity_poly.entity_id
_entity_poly.type
_entity_poly.pdbx_seq_one_letter_code
_entity_poly.pdbx_strand_id
1 'polypeptide(L)'
;MNYDDHDNLIMITSSTLDDIERTRISAENRLRQLTRTEVDSDGEERGFGMSLSDPGVAAQKAIVDSLSEIYKQQTKLLQKQMSQHPLGPWVKAQKGLGEKTVARLLAEIGDPYWNDLHDRPRTVSELWAYCGLHVVNGVGAKRTKGQKCNWNTTAGMRLHNIIDPIIKCRESPYRKMYDEIKASYEGRVYDERYAGKMLNKKPIVVGQPLSKGHIESMTQRRVKKQILLDLWLESKRINELAEEKVLVSA
;
A
#
# COMPACT_ATOMS: atom_id res chain seq x y z
N MET A 1 -11.20 -21.44 -13.27
CA MET A 1 -11.28 -20.58 -12.07
C MET A 1 -11.66 -19.19 -12.56
N ASN A 2 -12.77 -18.66 -12.09
CA ASN A 2 -13.29 -17.35 -12.49
C ASN A 2 -12.47 -16.23 -11.82
N TYR A 3 -12.65 -14.98 -12.27
CA TYR A 3 -11.98 -13.81 -11.70
C TYR A 3 -12.25 -13.72 -10.18
N ASP A 4 -13.50 -13.88 -9.76
CA ASP A 4 -13.96 -13.87 -8.38
C ASP A 4 -13.29 -14.93 -7.49
N ASP A 5 -13.03 -16.13 -8.02
CA ASP A 5 -12.34 -17.19 -7.26
C ASP A 5 -10.89 -16.77 -6.92
N HIS A 6 -10.22 -16.09 -7.85
CA HIS A 6 -8.86 -15.59 -7.63
C HIS A 6 -8.84 -14.47 -6.59
N ASP A 7 -9.78 -13.52 -6.67
CA ASP A 7 -9.90 -12.41 -5.73
C ASP A 7 -10.21 -12.91 -4.31
N ASN A 8 -11.13 -13.85 -4.16
CA ASN A 8 -11.46 -14.46 -2.88
C ASN A 8 -10.24 -15.16 -2.23
N LEU A 9 -9.47 -15.91 -3.01
CA LEU A 9 -8.25 -16.57 -2.52
C LEU A 9 -7.19 -15.57 -2.09
N ILE A 10 -6.96 -14.53 -2.87
CA ILE A 10 -6.03 -13.44 -2.55
C ILE A 10 -6.48 -12.70 -1.28
N MET A 11 -7.76 -12.41 -1.14
CA MET A 11 -8.34 -11.73 0.02
C MET A 11 -8.12 -12.53 1.31
N ILE A 12 -8.44 -13.82 1.32
CA ILE A 12 -8.26 -14.71 2.48
C ILE A 12 -6.77 -14.84 2.83
N THR A 13 -5.91 -15.09 1.83
CA THR A 13 -4.47 -15.26 2.07
C THR A 13 -3.83 -13.96 2.54
N SER A 14 -4.24 -12.81 2.01
CA SER A 14 -3.76 -11.48 2.45
C SER A 14 -4.16 -11.19 3.90
N SER A 15 -5.41 -11.48 4.27
CA SER A 15 -5.90 -11.31 5.66
C SER A 15 -5.13 -12.20 6.62
N THR A 16 -4.95 -13.49 6.29
CA THR A 16 -4.14 -14.42 7.08
C THR A 16 -2.70 -13.94 7.22
N LEU A 17 -2.10 -13.42 6.15
CA LEU A 17 -0.75 -12.87 6.18
C LEU A 17 -0.64 -11.65 7.10
N ASP A 18 -1.67 -10.80 7.17
CA ASP A 18 -1.73 -9.64 8.08
C ASP A 18 -1.74 -10.08 9.55
N ASP A 19 -2.50 -11.11 9.89
CA ASP A 19 -2.55 -11.65 11.25
C ASP A 19 -1.23 -12.24 11.67
N ILE A 20 -0.60 -13.04 10.80
CA ILE A 20 0.73 -13.63 11.04
C ILE A 20 1.78 -12.52 11.18
N GLU A 21 1.78 -11.51 10.30
CA GLU A 21 2.72 -10.39 10.33
C GLU A 21 2.61 -9.62 11.64
N ARG A 22 1.39 -9.31 12.08
CA ARG A 22 1.11 -8.60 13.35
C ARG A 22 1.60 -9.39 14.55
N THR A 23 1.32 -10.70 14.59
CA THR A 23 1.74 -11.59 15.66
C THR A 23 3.26 -11.74 15.70
N ARG A 24 3.91 -11.90 14.53
CA ARG A 24 5.37 -11.98 14.40
C ARG A 24 6.05 -10.72 14.90
N ILE A 25 5.60 -9.52 14.44
CA ILE A 25 6.17 -8.25 14.88
C ILE A 25 6.01 -8.06 16.40
N SER A 26 4.87 -8.45 16.97
CA SER A 26 4.66 -8.40 18.41
C SER A 26 5.60 -9.32 19.17
N ALA A 27 5.84 -10.54 18.67
CA ALA A 27 6.79 -11.48 19.26
C ALA A 27 8.24 -11.00 19.14
N GLU A 28 8.64 -10.46 17.98
CA GLU A 28 9.97 -9.86 17.77
C GLU A 28 10.22 -8.67 18.71
N ASN A 29 9.22 -7.81 18.92
CA ASN A 29 9.35 -6.69 19.85
C ASN A 29 9.53 -7.15 21.30
N ARG A 30 8.83 -8.22 21.72
CA ARG A 30 9.02 -8.82 23.05
C ARG A 30 10.42 -9.39 23.19
N LEU A 31 10.88 -10.17 22.19
CA LEU A 31 12.24 -10.74 22.18
C LEU A 31 13.29 -9.62 22.26
N ARG A 32 13.13 -8.55 21.46
CA ARG A 32 14.02 -7.40 21.50
C ARG A 32 14.02 -6.73 22.87
N GLN A 33 12.87 -6.59 23.53
CA GLN A 33 12.78 -6.03 24.87
C GLN A 33 13.53 -6.88 25.91
N LEU A 34 13.46 -8.23 25.80
CA LEU A 34 14.19 -9.12 26.68
C LEU A 34 15.71 -9.03 26.51
N THR A 35 16.18 -8.88 25.26
CA THR A 35 17.62 -8.98 24.95
C THR A 35 18.32 -7.64 24.79
N ARG A 36 17.60 -6.53 24.76
CA ARG A 36 18.16 -5.20 24.53
C ARG A 36 18.99 -4.76 25.73
N THR A 37 20.20 -4.25 25.44
CA THR A 37 21.15 -3.67 26.41
C THR A 37 21.47 -2.19 26.10
N GLU A 38 20.95 -1.66 24.99
CA GLU A 38 21.25 -0.29 24.54
C GLU A 38 20.51 0.74 25.36
N VAL A 39 21.19 1.83 25.68
CA VAL A 39 20.61 3.03 26.30
C VAL A 39 19.90 3.84 25.23
N ASP A 40 18.70 4.31 25.51
CA ASP A 40 17.93 5.18 24.62
C ASP A 40 18.52 6.61 24.55
N SER A 41 18.08 7.39 23.55
CA SER A 41 18.55 8.77 23.33
C SER A 41 18.26 9.72 24.51
N ASP A 42 17.41 9.32 25.45
CA ASP A 42 17.09 10.02 26.70
C ASP A 42 17.93 9.56 27.89
N GLY A 43 18.88 8.62 27.69
CA GLY A 43 19.77 8.09 28.73
C GLY A 43 19.17 6.94 29.54
N GLU A 44 17.99 6.47 29.24
CA GLU A 44 17.29 5.41 29.95
C GLU A 44 17.58 4.02 29.36
N GLU A 45 17.88 3.04 30.22
CA GLU A 45 17.95 1.62 29.85
C GLU A 45 16.54 1.02 29.87
N ARG A 46 16.05 0.58 28.70
CA ARG A 46 14.69 0.03 28.55
C ARG A 46 14.65 -1.42 28.08
N GLY A 47 15.69 -2.16 28.31
CA GLY A 47 15.78 -3.59 28.06
C GLY A 47 16.07 -4.38 29.32
N PHE A 48 15.90 -5.70 29.25
CA PHE A 48 16.24 -6.60 30.38
C PHE A 48 17.65 -7.14 30.29
N GLY A 49 18.37 -6.96 29.17
CA GLY A 49 19.75 -7.41 28.97
C GLY A 49 19.95 -8.93 29.10
N MET A 50 18.88 -9.72 28.92
CA MET A 50 18.94 -11.17 29.07
C MET A 50 19.68 -11.83 27.89
N SER A 51 20.33 -12.94 28.15
CA SER A 51 21.03 -13.72 27.13
C SER A 51 20.07 -14.55 26.28
N LEU A 52 20.40 -14.70 25.00
CA LEU A 52 19.68 -15.64 24.10
C LEU A 52 19.82 -17.10 24.55
N SER A 53 20.81 -17.40 25.41
CA SER A 53 20.99 -18.75 26.02
C SER A 53 20.07 -19.00 27.21
N ASP A 54 19.43 -17.97 27.77
CA ASP A 54 18.46 -18.14 28.84
C ASP A 54 17.26 -18.97 28.34
N PRO A 55 16.82 -20.01 29.04
CA PRO A 55 15.80 -20.93 28.52
C PRO A 55 14.50 -20.24 28.12
N GLY A 56 14.06 -19.23 28.89
CA GLY A 56 12.87 -18.46 28.59
C GLY A 56 13.02 -17.60 27.33
N VAL A 57 14.19 -16.99 27.14
CA VAL A 57 14.50 -16.18 25.94
C VAL A 57 14.65 -17.05 24.71
N ALA A 58 15.31 -18.21 24.83
CA ALA A 58 15.44 -19.21 23.79
C ALA A 58 14.06 -19.71 23.31
N ALA A 59 13.13 -19.98 24.24
CA ALA A 59 11.76 -20.33 23.89
C ALA A 59 11.02 -19.22 23.11
N GLN A 60 11.17 -17.98 23.52
CA GLN A 60 10.60 -16.82 22.77
C GLN A 60 11.22 -16.68 21.38
N LYS A 61 12.53 -16.91 21.26
CA LYS A 61 13.20 -16.90 19.95
C LYS A 61 12.67 -18.01 19.03
N ALA A 62 12.46 -19.21 19.53
CA ALA A 62 11.87 -20.30 18.75
C ALA A 62 10.48 -19.97 18.21
N ILE A 63 9.66 -19.26 18.99
CA ILE A 63 8.34 -18.76 18.54
C ILE A 63 8.51 -17.74 17.39
N VAL A 64 9.45 -16.79 17.53
CA VAL A 64 9.71 -15.77 16.48
C VAL A 64 10.20 -16.45 15.20
N ASP A 65 11.09 -17.44 15.30
CA ASP A 65 11.63 -18.19 14.16
C ASP A 65 10.50 -18.96 13.43
N SER A 66 9.63 -19.62 14.18
CA SER A 66 8.47 -20.36 13.65
C SER A 66 7.49 -19.41 12.93
N LEU A 67 7.14 -18.29 13.56
CA LEU A 67 6.26 -17.27 12.93
C LEU A 67 6.89 -16.67 11.69
N SER A 68 8.21 -16.49 11.67
CA SER A 68 8.94 -15.97 10.50
C SER A 68 8.92 -16.96 9.33
N GLU A 69 9.00 -18.25 9.60
CA GLU A 69 8.91 -19.28 8.57
C GLU A 69 7.48 -19.39 8.01
N ILE A 70 6.47 -19.38 8.86
CA ILE A 70 5.06 -19.35 8.44
C ILE A 70 4.79 -18.10 7.58
N TYR A 71 5.29 -16.93 7.99
CA TYR A 71 5.17 -15.70 7.22
C TYR A 71 5.78 -15.80 5.82
N LYS A 72 6.96 -16.42 5.70
CA LYS A 72 7.62 -16.66 4.40
C LYS A 72 6.78 -17.59 3.51
N GLN A 73 6.24 -18.67 4.08
CA GLN A 73 5.40 -19.62 3.35
C GLN A 73 4.13 -18.96 2.84
N GLN A 74 3.42 -18.21 3.68
CA GLN A 74 2.22 -17.49 3.29
C GLN A 74 2.51 -16.36 2.26
N THR A 75 3.67 -15.70 2.38
CA THR A 75 4.11 -14.73 1.37
C THR A 75 4.30 -15.39 0.00
N LYS A 76 4.94 -16.56 -0.06
CA LYS A 76 5.12 -17.32 -1.31
C LYS A 76 3.78 -17.78 -1.90
N LEU A 77 2.86 -18.21 -1.04
CA LEU A 77 1.50 -18.60 -1.47
C LEU A 77 0.78 -17.42 -2.11
N LEU A 78 0.78 -16.25 -1.46
CA LEU A 78 0.15 -15.04 -1.98
C LEU A 78 0.77 -14.59 -3.33
N GLN A 79 2.10 -14.67 -3.46
CA GLN A 79 2.79 -14.37 -4.72
C GLN A 79 2.40 -15.36 -5.83
N LYS A 80 2.29 -16.65 -5.51
CA LYS A 80 1.82 -17.67 -6.47
C LYS A 80 0.39 -17.42 -6.91
N GLN A 81 -0.51 -17.08 -5.98
CA GLN A 81 -1.89 -16.72 -6.30
C GLN A 81 -1.94 -15.48 -7.20
N MET A 82 -1.13 -14.44 -6.90
CA MET A 82 -1.05 -13.25 -7.76
C MET A 82 -0.54 -13.59 -9.17
N SER A 83 0.44 -14.46 -9.30
CA SER A 83 0.95 -14.85 -10.63
C SER A 83 -0.07 -15.66 -11.45
N GLN A 84 -1.03 -16.32 -10.81
CA GLN A 84 -2.14 -17.04 -11.43
C GLN A 84 -3.38 -16.16 -11.66
N HIS A 85 -3.44 -14.99 -11.05
CA HIS A 85 -4.53 -14.05 -11.21
C HIS A 85 -4.55 -13.47 -12.65
N PRO A 86 -5.72 -13.13 -13.23
CA PRO A 86 -5.81 -12.53 -14.57
C PRO A 86 -4.91 -11.30 -14.78
N LEU A 87 -4.74 -10.47 -13.75
CA LEU A 87 -3.81 -9.32 -13.75
C LEU A 87 -2.34 -9.72 -13.54
N GLY A 88 -2.03 -10.97 -13.21
CA GLY A 88 -0.69 -11.46 -12.88
C GLY A 88 0.35 -11.18 -13.96
N PRO A 89 0.10 -11.52 -15.25
CA PRO A 89 1.03 -11.22 -16.33
C PRO A 89 1.36 -9.75 -16.46
N TRP A 90 0.36 -8.87 -16.31
CA TRP A 90 0.57 -7.43 -16.35
C TRP A 90 1.42 -6.94 -15.17
N VAL A 91 1.11 -7.36 -13.94
CA VAL A 91 1.89 -7.00 -12.74
C VAL A 91 3.35 -7.41 -12.90
N LYS A 92 3.61 -8.63 -13.37
CA LYS A 92 4.96 -9.15 -13.59
C LYS A 92 5.74 -8.36 -14.64
N ALA A 93 5.06 -7.81 -15.63
CA ALA A 93 5.67 -6.98 -16.67
C ALA A 93 6.05 -5.57 -16.16
N GLN A 94 5.43 -5.10 -15.08
CA GLN A 94 5.66 -3.76 -14.55
C GLN A 94 6.88 -3.74 -13.61
N LYS A 95 8.00 -3.18 -14.06
CA LYS A 95 9.20 -3.01 -13.23
C LYS A 95 8.91 -2.13 -12.01
N GLY A 96 9.22 -2.63 -10.84
CA GLY A 96 9.01 -1.95 -9.55
C GLY A 96 7.68 -2.27 -8.87
N LEU A 97 6.74 -2.95 -9.54
CA LEU A 97 5.56 -3.51 -8.89
C LEU A 97 5.86 -4.92 -8.37
N GLY A 98 5.67 -5.12 -7.09
CA GLY A 98 5.85 -6.43 -6.46
C GLY A 98 4.53 -7.21 -6.39
N GLU A 99 4.52 -8.49 -6.80
CA GLU A 99 3.34 -9.36 -6.75
C GLU A 99 2.66 -9.37 -5.36
N LYS A 100 3.44 -9.47 -4.29
CA LYS A 100 2.93 -9.43 -2.90
C LYS A 100 2.18 -8.13 -2.60
N THR A 101 2.75 -6.99 -2.99
CA THR A 101 2.18 -5.67 -2.65
C THR A 101 0.94 -5.36 -3.46
N VAL A 102 0.92 -5.77 -4.74
CA VAL A 102 -0.27 -5.64 -5.60
C VAL A 102 -1.36 -6.60 -5.16
N ALA A 103 -1.05 -7.87 -4.85
CA ALA A 103 -2.03 -8.82 -4.31
C ALA A 103 -2.71 -8.28 -3.05
N ARG A 104 -1.94 -7.71 -2.11
CA ARG A 104 -2.50 -7.09 -0.89
C ARG A 104 -3.36 -5.86 -1.19
N LEU A 105 -3.10 -5.14 -2.29
CA LEU A 105 -3.98 -4.06 -2.74
C LEU A 105 -5.27 -4.62 -3.34
N LEU A 106 -5.18 -5.61 -4.24
CA LEU A 106 -6.35 -6.27 -4.83
C LEU A 106 -7.26 -6.90 -3.77
N ALA A 107 -6.69 -7.50 -2.72
CA ALA A 107 -7.45 -8.01 -1.58
C ALA A 107 -8.37 -6.97 -0.91
N GLU A 108 -8.06 -5.69 -1.04
CA GLU A 108 -8.83 -4.59 -0.45
C GLU A 108 -9.80 -3.92 -1.44
N ILE A 109 -9.48 -3.94 -2.72
CA ILE A 109 -10.24 -3.21 -3.75
C ILE A 109 -11.10 -4.13 -4.62
N GLY A 110 -10.83 -5.46 -4.61
CA GLY A 110 -11.39 -6.42 -5.55
C GLY A 110 -10.97 -6.12 -6.98
N ASP A 111 -11.82 -6.45 -7.95
CA ASP A 111 -11.59 -6.08 -9.35
C ASP A 111 -11.48 -4.56 -9.51
N PRO A 112 -10.39 -4.03 -10.08
CA PRO A 112 -10.23 -2.59 -10.30
C PRO A 112 -11.29 -1.97 -11.21
N TYR A 113 -11.84 -2.71 -12.16
CA TYR A 113 -12.83 -2.23 -13.12
C TYR A 113 -14.28 -2.55 -12.71
N TRP A 114 -14.55 -3.75 -12.21
CA TRP A 114 -15.89 -4.17 -11.83
C TRP A 114 -16.18 -3.81 -10.37
N ASN A 115 -17.43 -3.46 -10.08
CA ASN A 115 -17.90 -3.17 -8.73
C ASN A 115 -18.99 -4.18 -8.36
N ASP A 116 -18.61 -5.25 -7.66
CA ASP A 116 -19.51 -6.34 -7.28
C ASP A 116 -20.67 -5.88 -6.39
N LEU A 117 -20.43 -4.87 -5.54
CA LEU A 117 -21.48 -4.34 -4.66
C LEU A 117 -22.64 -3.69 -5.44
N HIS A 118 -22.35 -3.11 -6.60
CA HIS A 118 -23.32 -2.39 -7.42
C HIS A 118 -23.59 -3.08 -8.77
N ASP A 119 -22.97 -4.23 -9.00
CA ASP A 119 -23.07 -5.04 -10.23
C ASP A 119 -22.94 -4.20 -11.50
N ARG A 120 -21.87 -3.40 -11.56
CA ARG A 120 -21.55 -2.51 -12.69
C ARG A 120 -20.08 -2.15 -12.77
N PRO A 121 -19.61 -1.73 -13.97
CA PRO A 121 -18.31 -1.09 -14.08
C PRO A 121 -18.20 0.14 -13.16
N ARG A 122 -17.05 0.31 -12.52
CA ARG A 122 -16.69 1.54 -11.81
C ARG A 122 -15.85 2.46 -12.69
N THR A 123 -15.96 3.74 -12.50
CA THR A 123 -15.05 4.71 -13.10
C THR A 123 -13.73 4.72 -12.34
N VAL A 124 -12.65 5.10 -13.01
CA VAL A 124 -11.35 5.29 -12.34
C VAL A 124 -11.42 6.32 -11.19
N SER A 125 -12.31 7.30 -11.29
CA SER A 125 -12.52 8.30 -10.23
C SER A 125 -13.13 7.69 -8.97
N GLU A 126 -14.04 6.73 -9.09
CA GLU A 126 -14.58 5.95 -7.98
C GLU A 126 -13.48 5.11 -7.31
N LEU A 127 -12.61 4.46 -8.10
CA LEU A 127 -11.48 3.71 -7.58
C LEU A 127 -10.49 4.62 -6.82
N TRP A 128 -10.17 5.79 -7.38
CA TRP A 128 -9.34 6.79 -6.68
C TRP A 128 -9.99 7.27 -5.38
N ALA A 129 -11.30 7.52 -5.38
CA ALA A 129 -12.02 7.96 -4.19
C ALA A 129 -12.03 6.86 -3.12
N TYR A 130 -12.27 5.61 -3.52
CA TYR A 130 -12.23 4.45 -2.65
C TYR A 130 -10.87 4.30 -1.93
N CYS A 131 -9.77 4.57 -2.61
CA CYS A 131 -8.41 4.55 -2.06
C CYS A 131 -7.99 5.87 -1.36
N GLY A 132 -8.89 6.82 -1.16
CA GLY A 132 -8.60 8.11 -0.49
C GLY A 132 -7.79 9.09 -1.34
N LEU A 133 -7.82 8.95 -2.66
CA LEU A 133 -7.14 9.85 -3.59
C LEU A 133 -8.06 10.90 -4.21
N HIS A 134 -9.26 11.12 -3.68
CA HIS A 134 -10.16 12.18 -4.11
C HIS A 134 -9.72 13.55 -3.56
N VAL A 135 -10.24 14.60 -4.16
CA VAL A 135 -9.92 15.98 -3.83
C VAL A 135 -11.15 16.64 -3.24
N VAL A 136 -10.98 17.36 -2.15
CA VAL A 136 -12.02 18.18 -1.52
C VAL A 136 -11.56 19.62 -1.51
N ASN A 137 -12.32 20.52 -2.15
CA ASN A 137 -12.00 21.95 -2.28
C ASN A 137 -10.57 22.21 -2.78
N GLY A 138 -10.17 21.51 -3.85
CA GLY A 138 -8.85 21.67 -4.47
C GLY A 138 -7.68 21.04 -3.70
N VAL A 139 -7.92 20.40 -2.55
CA VAL A 139 -6.89 19.77 -1.72
C VAL A 139 -7.20 18.29 -1.53
N GLY A 140 -6.15 17.47 -1.53
CA GLY A 140 -6.29 16.02 -1.30
C GLY A 140 -6.95 15.73 0.04
N ALA A 141 -7.90 14.78 0.04
CA ALA A 141 -8.54 14.31 1.26
C ALA A 141 -7.51 13.87 2.30
N LYS A 142 -7.74 14.22 3.56
CA LYS A 142 -6.88 13.88 4.70
C LYS A 142 -7.71 13.25 5.80
N ARG A 143 -7.13 12.23 6.45
CA ARG A 143 -7.72 11.67 7.66
C ARG A 143 -7.67 12.71 8.79
N THR A 144 -8.81 12.97 9.41
CA THR A 144 -8.94 13.88 10.56
C THR A 144 -9.21 13.06 11.82
N LYS A 145 -8.48 13.36 12.90
CA LYS A 145 -8.67 12.68 14.20
C LYS A 145 -10.12 12.86 14.67
N GLY A 146 -10.76 11.78 15.11
CA GLY A 146 -12.14 11.79 15.59
C GLY A 146 -13.21 11.78 14.51
N GLN A 147 -12.85 11.82 13.22
CA GLN A 147 -13.81 11.74 12.12
C GLN A 147 -13.71 10.41 11.39
N LYS A 148 -14.86 9.83 11.02
CA LYS A 148 -14.92 8.64 10.19
C LYS A 148 -14.56 8.99 8.75
N CYS A 149 -13.63 8.24 8.15
CA CYS A 149 -13.31 8.36 6.74
C CYS A 149 -14.42 7.76 5.87
N ASN A 150 -14.68 8.38 4.72
CA ASN A 150 -15.60 7.87 3.69
C ASN A 150 -14.87 7.07 2.59
N TRP A 151 -13.65 6.62 2.86
CA TRP A 151 -12.83 5.79 1.95
C TRP A 151 -12.18 4.63 2.69
N ASN A 152 -11.72 3.61 1.96
CA ASN A 152 -10.97 2.50 2.53
C ASN A 152 -9.53 2.93 2.88
N THR A 153 -9.26 3.08 4.18
CA THR A 153 -7.95 3.52 4.66
C THR A 153 -6.88 2.43 4.49
N THR A 154 -7.28 1.16 4.51
CA THR A 154 -6.39 0.02 4.30
C THR A 154 -5.93 -0.03 2.84
N ALA A 155 -6.84 0.12 1.89
CA ALA A 155 -6.49 0.25 0.46
C ALA A 155 -5.52 1.41 0.22
N GLY A 156 -5.75 2.57 0.84
CA GLY A 156 -4.84 3.72 0.78
C GLY A 156 -3.45 3.42 1.34
N MET A 157 -3.35 2.65 2.44
CA MET A 157 -2.08 2.18 3.03
C MET A 157 -1.38 1.16 2.11
N ARG A 158 -2.11 0.17 1.57
CA ARG A 158 -1.55 -0.82 0.63
C ARG A 158 -0.96 -0.14 -0.60
N LEU A 159 -1.68 0.84 -1.15
CA LEU A 159 -1.21 1.63 -2.27
C LEU A 159 0.03 2.48 -1.91
N HIS A 160 0.15 2.95 -0.67
CA HIS A 160 1.36 3.62 -0.21
C HIS A 160 2.56 2.68 -0.18
N ASN A 161 2.38 1.44 0.27
CA ASN A 161 3.44 0.44 0.34
C ASN A 161 3.97 0.01 -1.05
N ILE A 162 3.24 0.26 -2.12
CA ILE A 162 3.68 0.02 -3.50
C ILE A 162 4.71 1.09 -3.95
N ILE A 163 4.65 2.30 -3.42
CA ILE A 163 5.50 3.42 -3.85
C ILE A 163 6.97 3.21 -3.49
N ASP A 164 7.28 2.68 -2.31
CA ASP A 164 8.66 2.51 -1.86
C ASP A 164 9.52 1.64 -2.79
N PRO A 165 9.07 0.45 -3.23
CA PRO A 165 9.78 -0.34 -4.23
C PRO A 165 9.96 0.39 -5.58
N ILE A 166 8.95 1.15 -6.00
CA ILE A 166 8.99 1.93 -7.25
C ILE A 166 10.08 3.00 -7.18
N ILE A 167 10.16 3.76 -6.09
CA ILE A 167 11.18 4.81 -5.91
C ILE A 167 12.58 4.21 -5.91
N LYS A 168 12.76 2.99 -5.42
CA LYS A 168 14.04 2.27 -5.41
C LYS A 168 14.41 1.64 -6.76
N CYS A 169 13.43 1.39 -7.64
CA CYS A 169 13.62 0.78 -8.95
C CYS A 169 13.83 1.84 -10.04
N ARG A 170 15.09 2.15 -10.38
CA ARG A 170 15.43 3.19 -11.38
C ARG A 170 14.89 2.91 -12.79
N GLU A 171 14.68 1.65 -13.12
CA GLU A 171 14.17 1.24 -14.43
C GLU A 171 12.65 1.28 -14.55
N SER A 172 11.95 1.53 -13.43
CA SER A 172 10.48 1.61 -13.42
C SER A 172 10.00 2.84 -14.19
N PRO A 173 9.00 2.71 -15.09
CA PRO A 173 8.38 3.85 -15.74
C PRO A 173 7.72 4.79 -14.71
N TYR A 174 7.19 4.25 -13.62
CA TYR A 174 6.62 5.04 -12.52
C TYR A 174 7.69 5.82 -11.74
N ARG A 175 8.95 5.33 -11.70
CA ARG A 175 10.06 6.09 -11.13
C ARG A 175 10.39 7.29 -12.00
N LYS A 176 10.47 7.13 -13.30
CA LYS A 176 10.68 8.25 -14.23
C LYS A 176 9.59 9.31 -14.08
N MET A 177 8.33 8.88 -14.09
CA MET A 177 7.17 9.73 -13.84
C MET A 177 7.26 10.45 -12.48
N TYR A 178 7.69 9.74 -11.43
CA TYR A 178 7.88 10.34 -10.11
C TYR A 178 8.90 11.47 -10.14
N ASP A 179 10.05 11.26 -10.78
CA ASP A 179 11.12 12.26 -10.88
C ASP A 179 10.67 13.50 -11.68
N GLU A 180 9.98 13.31 -12.80
CA GLU A 180 9.42 14.39 -13.64
C GLU A 180 8.37 15.21 -12.86
N ILE A 181 7.44 14.55 -12.19
CA ILE A 181 6.41 15.23 -11.39
C ILE A 181 7.06 16.00 -10.24
N LYS A 182 8.04 15.40 -9.54
CA LYS A 182 8.74 16.03 -8.44
C LYS A 182 9.46 17.30 -8.90
N ALA A 183 10.18 17.24 -10.01
CA ALA A 183 10.83 18.39 -10.63
C ALA A 183 9.82 19.49 -11.00
N SER A 184 8.64 19.11 -11.49
CA SER A 184 7.57 20.08 -11.84
C SER A 184 7.01 20.88 -10.67
N TYR A 185 7.29 20.44 -9.43
CA TYR A 185 6.88 21.14 -8.21
C TYR A 185 7.99 22.03 -7.61
N GLU A 186 9.21 21.97 -8.15
CA GLU A 186 10.30 22.86 -7.71
C GLU A 186 9.94 24.32 -7.97
N GLY A 187 10.25 25.18 -7.03
CA GLY A 187 9.94 26.61 -7.09
C GLY A 187 8.46 26.99 -6.89
N ARG A 188 7.55 26.02 -6.73
CA ARG A 188 6.14 26.32 -6.43
C ARG A 188 5.95 26.80 -5.00
N VAL A 189 4.96 27.67 -4.82
CA VAL A 189 4.61 28.24 -3.52
C VAL A 189 3.21 27.79 -3.08
N TYR A 190 2.91 27.94 -1.80
CA TYR A 190 1.56 27.74 -1.27
C TYR A 190 0.64 28.85 -1.79
N ASP A 191 -0.48 28.48 -2.38
CA ASP A 191 -1.55 29.36 -2.84
C ASP A 191 -2.71 29.48 -1.83
N GLU A 192 -3.72 30.28 -2.13
CA GLU A 192 -4.89 30.56 -1.27
C GLU A 192 -5.66 29.29 -0.83
N ARG A 193 -5.56 28.19 -1.56
CA ARG A 193 -6.19 26.89 -1.15
C ARG A 193 -5.63 26.35 0.16
N TYR A 194 -4.47 26.84 0.56
CA TYR A 194 -3.79 26.43 1.79
C TYR A 194 -3.92 27.43 2.93
N ALA A 195 -4.57 28.59 2.70
CA ALA A 195 -4.83 29.57 3.74
C ALA A 195 -5.54 28.94 4.94
N GLY A 196 -5.07 29.24 6.14
CA GLY A 196 -5.64 28.72 7.39
C GLY A 196 -5.36 27.25 7.67
N LYS A 197 -4.60 26.53 6.82
CA LYS A 197 -4.22 25.12 7.06
C LYS A 197 -2.93 25.02 7.84
N MET A 198 -2.76 23.89 8.53
CA MET A 198 -1.60 23.59 9.34
C MET A 198 -0.71 22.54 8.68
N LEU A 199 0.60 22.73 8.74
CA LEU A 199 1.61 21.74 8.37
C LEU A 199 2.54 21.55 9.57
N ASN A 200 2.64 20.31 10.08
CA ASN A 200 3.47 19.98 11.26
C ASN A 200 3.23 20.93 12.46
N LYS A 201 1.96 21.20 12.78
CA LYS A 201 1.51 22.11 13.86
C LYS A 201 1.86 23.59 13.64
N LYS A 202 2.37 23.97 12.46
CA LYS A 202 2.63 25.36 12.08
C LYS A 202 1.64 25.83 11.04
N PRO A 203 1.14 27.07 11.07
CA PRO A 203 0.29 27.61 10.03
C PRO A 203 1.05 27.69 8.70
N ILE A 204 0.37 27.34 7.62
CA ILE A 204 0.92 27.54 6.29
C ILE A 204 0.76 29.00 5.91
N VAL A 205 1.85 29.61 5.44
CA VAL A 205 1.84 30.99 4.93
C VAL A 205 1.77 30.96 3.40
N VAL A 206 0.74 31.58 2.83
CA VAL A 206 0.55 31.73 1.39
C VAL A 206 1.76 32.49 0.81
N GLY A 207 2.25 32.07 -0.36
CA GLY A 207 3.43 32.65 -1.01
C GLY A 207 4.77 32.04 -0.57
N GLN A 208 4.82 31.28 0.52
CA GLN A 208 6.04 30.55 0.88
C GLN A 208 6.26 29.31 -0.01
N PRO A 209 7.54 28.92 -0.27
CA PRO A 209 7.85 27.71 -1.02
C PRO A 209 7.21 26.46 -0.41
N LEU A 210 6.76 25.55 -1.27
CA LEU A 210 6.26 24.24 -0.82
C LEU A 210 7.35 23.51 -0.04
N SER A 211 6.99 22.93 1.10
CA SER A 211 7.92 22.08 1.85
C SER A 211 8.27 20.82 1.08
N LYS A 212 9.49 20.28 1.25
CA LYS A 212 9.94 19.03 0.63
C LYS A 212 8.95 17.87 0.89
N GLY A 213 8.45 17.74 2.12
CA GLY A 213 7.46 16.71 2.47
C GLY A 213 6.10 16.92 1.78
N HIS A 214 5.70 18.16 1.50
CA HIS A 214 4.48 18.43 0.75
C HIS A 214 4.65 18.06 -0.73
N ILE A 215 5.77 18.46 -1.35
CA ILE A 215 6.14 18.08 -2.71
C ILE A 215 6.14 16.56 -2.84
N GLU A 216 6.79 15.86 -1.92
CA GLU A 216 6.83 14.40 -1.86
C GLU A 216 5.43 13.78 -1.84
N SER A 217 4.57 14.26 -0.93
CA SER A 217 3.19 13.75 -0.80
C SER A 217 2.35 13.98 -2.06
N MET A 218 2.51 15.15 -2.71
CA MET A 218 1.82 15.47 -3.97
C MET A 218 2.31 14.60 -5.12
N THR A 219 3.62 14.38 -5.21
CA THR A 219 4.25 13.52 -6.22
C THR A 219 3.77 12.09 -6.09
N GLN A 220 3.90 11.50 -4.89
CA GLN A 220 3.43 10.15 -4.62
C GLN A 220 1.94 9.97 -4.92
N ARG A 221 1.12 10.97 -4.61
CA ARG A 221 -0.31 10.93 -4.91
C ARG A 221 -0.60 10.82 -6.40
N ARG A 222 0.14 11.54 -7.25
CA ARG A 222 -0.03 11.47 -8.72
C ARG A 222 0.42 10.11 -9.25
N VAL A 223 1.54 9.58 -8.78
CA VAL A 223 2.02 8.24 -9.16
C VAL A 223 1.03 7.16 -8.73
N LYS A 224 0.48 7.23 -7.50
CA LYS A 224 -0.57 6.31 -7.02
C LYS A 224 -1.79 6.32 -7.94
N LYS A 225 -2.23 7.50 -8.37
CA LYS A 225 -3.36 7.63 -9.32
C LYS A 225 -3.05 6.97 -10.65
N GLN A 226 -1.83 7.11 -11.15
CA GLN A 226 -1.43 6.48 -12.42
C GLN A 226 -1.41 4.94 -12.28
N ILE A 227 -0.85 4.41 -11.20
CA ILE A 227 -0.83 2.96 -10.95
C ILE A 227 -2.26 2.39 -10.92
N LEU A 228 -3.18 3.07 -10.24
CA LEU A 228 -4.59 2.65 -10.20
C LEU A 228 -5.28 2.80 -11.55
N LEU A 229 -4.95 3.82 -12.35
CA LEU A 229 -5.46 3.96 -13.70
C LEU A 229 -5.00 2.82 -14.60
N ASP A 230 -3.72 2.46 -14.54
CA ASP A 230 -3.15 1.39 -15.36
C ASP A 230 -3.71 0.02 -14.94
N LEU A 231 -3.88 -0.24 -13.64
CA LEU A 231 -4.58 -1.43 -13.12
C LEU A 231 -6.03 -1.48 -13.60
N TRP A 232 -6.74 -0.35 -13.55
CA TRP A 232 -8.13 -0.24 -14.01
C TRP A 232 -8.26 -0.49 -15.51
N LEU A 233 -7.35 0.08 -16.33
CA LEU A 233 -7.33 -0.12 -17.78
C LEU A 233 -7.08 -1.59 -18.15
N GLU A 234 -6.13 -2.24 -17.48
CA GLU A 234 -5.85 -3.64 -17.73
C GLU A 234 -7.00 -4.55 -17.28
N SER A 235 -7.59 -4.29 -16.11
CA SER A 235 -8.77 -5.01 -15.66
C SER A 235 -9.95 -4.83 -16.62
N LYS A 236 -10.19 -3.60 -17.10
CA LYS A 236 -11.20 -3.32 -18.12
C LYS A 236 -10.99 -4.15 -19.37
N ARG A 237 -9.76 -4.18 -19.91
CA ARG A 237 -9.41 -4.97 -21.09
C ARG A 237 -9.68 -6.47 -20.88
N ILE A 238 -9.39 -7.00 -19.69
CA ILE A 238 -9.64 -8.42 -19.37
C ILE A 238 -11.14 -8.72 -19.32
N ASN A 239 -11.93 -7.84 -18.69
CA ASN A 239 -13.38 -8.00 -18.59
C ASN A 239 -14.03 -7.95 -19.99
N GLU A 240 -13.69 -6.96 -20.83
CA GLU A 240 -14.20 -6.83 -22.21
C GLU A 240 -13.88 -8.07 -23.07
N LEU A 241 -12.66 -8.61 -22.98
CA LEU A 241 -12.30 -9.85 -23.68
C LEU A 241 -13.06 -11.10 -23.17
N ALA A 242 -13.46 -11.12 -21.91
CA ALA A 242 -14.26 -12.20 -21.36
C ALA A 242 -15.70 -12.13 -21.89
N GLU A 243 -16.29 -10.93 -21.94
CA GLU A 243 -17.63 -10.71 -22.52
C GLU A 243 -17.70 -11.08 -24.00
N GLU A 244 -16.70 -10.68 -24.81
CA GLU A 244 -16.63 -11.05 -26.24
C GLU A 244 -16.59 -12.57 -26.45
N LYS A 245 -15.83 -13.30 -25.62
CA LYS A 245 -15.77 -14.78 -25.72
C LYS A 245 -17.11 -15.44 -25.38
N VAL A 246 -17.85 -14.93 -24.43
CA VAL A 246 -19.19 -15.43 -24.08
C VAL A 246 -20.16 -15.21 -25.25
N LEU A 247 -20.13 -14.02 -25.88
CA LEU A 247 -20.98 -13.70 -27.02
C LEU A 247 -20.69 -14.56 -28.27
N VAL A 248 -19.43 -14.96 -28.50
CA VAL A 248 -19.03 -15.79 -29.63
C VAL A 248 -19.35 -17.28 -29.38
N SER A 249 -19.47 -17.70 -28.12
CA SER A 249 -19.77 -19.10 -27.73
C SER A 249 -21.25 -19.38 -27.51
N ALA A 250 -22.12 -18.38 -27.55
CA ALA A 250 -23.60 -18.48 -27.46
C ALA A 250 -24.26 -18.47 -28.85
#